data_e461eddef2eba0700cdad701c6f794bc
#
_entry.id   e461eddef2eba0700cdad701c6f794bc
#
_cell.length_a   1.000
_cell.length_b   1.000
_cell.length_c   1.000
_cell.angle_alpha   90.00
_cell.angle_beta   90.00
_cell.angle_gamma   90.00
#
_symmetry.space_group_name_H-M   'P 1'
#
loop_
_entity.id
_entity.type
_entity.pdbx_description
1 polymer ?
#
loop_
_entity_poly.entity_id
_entity_poly.type
_entity_poly.pdbx_seq_one_letter_code
_entity_poly.pdbx_strand_id
1 'polypeptide(L)'
;MAENRRKSENIRRANRVIQTRTFVLMLVLGVAVFLVLALKLYQLQIKQHDYYQSKALDQQTRSTVVTASRGTIYDRNGNELAVSATAETVFLSPKELAEELEKPETKWTKESLSAGLSQLLGVTQESILEQMERTYSQYEVVKLRVDENTANAVRELLNDNEVHGVYLETDAKRYYPYGSLAAHVIGFVGTDNNGLYGLEAQYEEELQGQTGLVVSAKDNGGNALPYEYEQYYASHNGDDLVLTLDTNVQYYLEKYVKEMADQFEAANGATGIVMDVKTGGVLGMVSYPNYDLNNYSEVSDARLKAAIEDGSASLADQQLRQWRNKALNDTYEPGSTFKILTLSAALEEGVVDMSSTFECSGSITVMGQTIHCSNTSGHGHQTLKEATGNSCNPAFINCGLGLGTDTFYEYMR
;
A
#
# COMPACT_ATOMS: atom_id res chain seq x y z
N MET A 1 -19.46 89.04 61.08
CA MET A 1 -19.28 88.81 59.63
C MET A 1 -17.87 88.21 59.24
N ALA A 2 -16.82 88.58 59.91
CA ALA A 2 -15.44 88.15 59.65
C ALA A 2 -15.20 86.63 59.90
N GLU A 3 -15.82 86.10 60.94
CA GLU A 3 -15.62 84.70 61.38
C GLU A 3 -16.27 83.64 60.40
N ASN A 4 -17.45 84.01 59.85
CA ASN A 4 -18.10 83.17 58.82
C ASN A 4 -17.33 83.20 57.50
N ARG A 5 -16.65 84.26 57.12
CA ARG A 5 -15.76 84.30 55.92
C ARG A 5 -14.53 83.39 56.09
N ARG A 6 -13.88 83.41 57.27
CA ARG A 6 -12.72 82.53 57.53
C ARG A 6 -13.12 81.05 57.57
N LYS A 7 -14.27 80.73 58.10
CA LYS A 7 -14.79 79.33 58.08
C LYS A 7 -15.07 78.84 56.66
N SER A 8 -15.67 79.70 55.83
CA SER A 8 -15.94 79.32 54.40
C SER A 8 -14.66 79.23 53.57
N GLU A 9 -13.64 80.05 53.82
CA GLU A 9 -12.35 79.93 53.11
C GLU A 9 -11.55 78.71 53.56
N ASN A 10 -11.62 78.28 54.82
CA ASN A 10 -10.98 77.08 55.31
C ASN A 10 -11.66 75.85 54.77
N ILE A 11 -12.99 75.83 54.64
CA ILE A 11 -13.76 74.73 53.98
C ILE A 11 -13.43 74.63 52.50
N ARG A 12 -13.33 75.78 51.81
CA ARG A 12 -12.93 75.80 50.37
C ARG A 12 -11.47 75.35 50.18
N ARG A 13 -10.57 75.67 51.08
CA ARG A 13 -9.17 75.20 51.06
C ARG A 13 -9.11 73.69 51.29
N ALA A 14 -9.83 73.20 52.33
CA ALA A 14 -9.88 71.76 52.63
C ALA A 14 -10.47 70.94 51.45
N ASN A 15 -11.56 71.44 50.89
CA ASN A 15 -12.18 70.75 49.68
C ASN A 15 -11.24 70.78 48.47
N ARG A 16 -10.49 71.87 48.23
CA ARG A 16 -9.52 71.95 47.15
C ARG A 16 -8.36 70.96 47.35
N VAL A 17 -7.87 70.83 48.58
CA VAL A 17 -6.81 69.90 48.96
C VAL A 17 -7.30 68.45 48.78
N ILE A 18 -8.52 68.16 49.22
CA ILE A 18 -9.11 66.84 49.04
C ILE A 18 -9.27 66.53 47.56
N GLN A 19 -9.84 67.45 46.75
CA GLN A 19 -10.02 67.27 45.31
C GLN A 19 -8.67 67.06 44.59
N THR A 20 -7.64 67.81 44.93
CA THR A 20 -6.30 67.63 44.37
C THR A 20 -5.71 66.26 44.69
N ARG A 21 -5.84 65.84 45.97
CA ARG A 21 -5.35 64.50 46.40
C ARG A 21 -6.12 63.35 45.71
N THR A 22 -7.44 63.48 45.60
CA THR A 22 -8.27 62.47 44.86
C THR A 22 -7.91 62.43 43.40
N PHE A 23 -7.72 63.58 42.75
CA PHE A 23 -7.26 63.69 41.38
C PHE A 23 -5.88 63.05 41.16
N VAL A 24 -4.91 63.36 42.04
CA VAL A 24 -3.55 62.77 41.98
C VAL A 24 -3.64 61.25 42.20
N LEU A 25 -4.49 60.76 43.10
CA LEU A 25 -4.66 59.36 43.41
C LEU A 25 -5.30 58.63 42.25
N MET A 26 -6.33 59.19 41.59
CA MET A 26 -6.95 58.67 40.37
C MET A 26 -5.97 58.64 39.21
N LEU A 27 -5.13 59.67 39.06
CA LEU A 27 -4.14 59.72 37.98
C LEU A 27 -3.05 58.67 38.19
N VAL A 28 -2.56 58.48 39.44
CA VAL A 28 -1.59 57.43 39.76
C VAL A 28 -2.18 56.06 39.54
N LEU A 29 -3.45 55.81 39.96
CA LEU A 29 -4.13 54.56 39.74
C LEU A 29 -4.35 54.28 38.25
N GLY A 30 -4.75 55.28 37.46
CA GLY A 30 -4.92 55.18 36.02
C GLY A 30 -3.61 54.83 35.29
N VAL A 31 -2.51 55.52 35.66
CA VAL A 31 -1.17 55.22 35.11
C VAL A 31 -0.73 53.80 35.50
N ALA A 32 -0.97 53.38 36.74
CA ALA A 32 -0.61 52.03 37.19
C ALA A 32 -1.37 50.94 36.41
N VAL A 33 -2.68 51.12 36.24
CA VAL A 33 -3.51 50.19 35.41
C VAL A 33 -3.04 50.17 33.98
N PHE A 34 -2.76 51.33 33.38
CA PHE A 34 -2.28 51.42 32.02
C PHE A 34 -0.91 50.76 31.83
N LEU A 35 -0.04 50.85 32.81
CA LEU A 35 1.29 50.25 32.82
C LEU A 35 1.20 48.70 32.87
N VAL A 36 0.28 48.18 33.69
CA VAL A 36 0.00 46.74 33.75
C VAL A 36 -0.54 46.22 32.40
N LEU A 37 -1.47 46.95 31.78
CA LEU A 37 -2.00 46.62 30.45
C LEU A 37 -0.91 46.65 29.37
N ALA A 38 -0.06 47.71 29.38
CA ALA A 38 1.04 47.83 28.43
C ALA A 38 2.06 46.69 28.58
N LEU A 39 2.41 46.30 29.83
CA LEU A 39 3.27 45.16 30.11
C LEU A 39 2.64 43.84 29.63
N LYS A 40 1.33 43.68 29.81
CA LYS A 40 0.60 42.46 29.31
C LYS A 40 0.55 42.41 27.77
N LEU A 41 0.31 43.56 27.14
CA LEU A 41 0.37 43.67 25.67
C LEU A 41 1.77 43.37 25.12
N TYR A 42 2.80 43.91 25.76
CA TYR A 42 4.19 43.62 25.43
C TYR A 42 4.50 42.10 25.54
N GLN A 43 4.03 41.47 26.62
CA GLN A 43 4.18 40.02 26.80
C GLN A 43 3.51 39.25 25.71
N LEU A 44 2.24 39.56 25.34
CA LEU A 44 1.47 38.89 24.34
C LEU A 44 2.00 39.14 22.92
N GLN A 45 2.27 40.40 22.55
CA GLN A 45 2.60 40.78 21.18
C GLN A 45 4.08 40.62 20.83
N ILE A 46 4.99 40.63 21.81
CA ILE A 46 6.42 40.56 21.54
C ILE A 46 7.02 39.25 22.09
N LYS A 47 6.83 38.93 23.37
CA LYS A 47 7.44 37.73 23.95
C LYS A 47 6.75 36.42 23.54
N GLN A 48 5.45 36.44 23.33
CA GLN A 48 4.65 35.27 22.99
C GLN A 48 4.08 35.37 21.57
N HIS A 49 4.61 36.27 20.75
CA HIS A 49 4.17 36.47 19.36
C HIS A 49 4.19 35.16 18.56
N ASP A 50 5.34 34.50 18.51
CA ASP A 50 5.54 33.27 17.74
C ASP A 50 4.62 32.14 18.22
N TYR A 51 4.40 32.04 19.52
CA TYR A 51 3.49 31.04 20.09
C TYR A 51 2.03 31.27 19.67
N TYR A 52 1.54 32.51 19.76
CA TYR A 52 0.15 32.81 19.37
C TYR A 52 -0.02 32.84 17.86
N GLN A 53 1.00 33.24 17.12
CA GLN A 53 1.01 33.17 15.67
C GLN A 53 0.96 31.70 15.17
N SER A 54 1.77 30.82 15.75
CA SER A 54 1.72 29.38 15.45
C SER A 54 0.32 28.80 15.75
N LYS A 55 -0.25 29.09 16.91
CA LYS A 55 -1.61 28.65 17.25
C LYS A 55 -2.70 29.21 16.32
N ALA A 56 -2.56 30.45 15.90
CA ALA A 56 -3.48 31.06 14.95
C ALA A 56 -3.36 30.39 13.57
N LEU A 57 -2.12 30.14 13.11
CA LEU A 57 -1.88 29.39 11.86
C LEU A 57 -2.48 27.98 11.92
N ASP A 58 -2.26 27.25 13.02
CA ASP A 58 -2.83 25.90 13.20
C ASP A 58 -4.38 25.89 13.16
N GLN A 59 -5.02 26.96 13.62
CA GLN A 59 -6.48 27.10 13.57
C GLN A 59 -7.00 27.64 12.25
N GLN A 60 -6.20 28.43 11.53
CA GLN A 60 -6.59 29.13 10.31
C GLN A 60 -6.11 28.46 9.03
N THR A 61 -5.27 27.42 9.11
CA THR A 61 -4.80 26.69 7.94
C THR A 61 -5.56 25.37 7.79
N ARG A 62 -5.91 25.05 6.54
CA ARG A 62 -6.33 23.72 6.11
C ARG A 62 -5.22 23.14 5.25
N SER A 63 -4.74 21.98 5.63
CA SER A 63 -3.83 21.22 4.79
C SER A 63 -4.64 20.22 3.96
N THR A 64 -4.53 20.32 2.64
CA THR A 64 -5.09 19.34 1.71
C THR A 64 -3.94 18.52 1.16
N VAL A 65 -4.01 17.20 1.34
CA VAL A 65 -3.02 16.27 0.79
C VAL A 65 -3.28 16.13 -0.71
N VAL A 66 -2.22 16.32 -1.51
CA VAL A 66 -2.24 16.04 -2.95
C VAL A 66 -1.61 14.67 -3.15
N THR A 67 -2.45 13.66 -3.36
CA THR A 67 -2.01 12.28 -3.51
C THR A 67 -1.13 12.13 -4.76
N ALA A 68 0.06 11.53 -4.60
CA ALA A 68 0.88 11.13 -5.73
C ALA A 68 0.29 9.88 -6.40
N SER A 69 0.39 9.80 -7.71
CA SER A 69 0.07 8.58 -8.43
C SER A 69 1.23 7.59 -8.30
N ARG A 70 0.89 6.33 -7.99
CA ARG A 70 1.86 5.23 -7.96
C ARG A 70 2.34 4.94 -9.38
N GLY A 71 3.65 4.72 -9.59
CA GLY A 71 4.26 4.44 -10.88
C GLY A 71 3.66 3.23 -11.58
N THR A 72 3.69 3.22 -12.90
CA THR A 72 3.14 2.15 -13.73
C THR A 72 4.14 0.99 -13.86
N ILE A 73 3.64 -0.25 -13.87
CA ILE A 73 4.47 -1.43 -14.16
C ILE A 73 4.17 -1.87 -15.59
N TYR A 74 5.21 -1.88 -16.42
CA TYR A 74 5.15 -2.29 -17.82
C TYR A 74 5.84 -3.64 -18.04
N ASP A 75 5.38 -4.37 -19.05
CA ASP A 75 6.15 -5.48 -19.61
C ASP A 75 7.28 -4.92 -20.51
N ARG A 76 8.13 -5.81 -21.06
CA ARG A 76 9.23 -5.43 -21.95
C ARG A 76 8.81 -4.73 -23.26
N ASN A 77 7.53 -4.84 -23.62
CA ASN A 77 6.96 -4.29 -24.85
C ASN A 77 6.16 -3.00 -24.61
N GLY A 78 6.09 -2.53 -23.36
CA GLY A 78 5.34 -1.34 -22.97
C GLY A 78 3.86 -1.60 -22.69
N ASN A 79 3.43 -2.86 -22.52
CA ASN A 79 2.07 -3.16 -22.07
C ASN A 79 1.95 -2.89 -20.58
N GLU A 80 0.89 -2.21 -20.18
CA GLU A 80 0.60 -1.84 -18.80
C GLU A 80 0.11 -3.04 -17.99
N LEU A 81 0.90 -3.51 -17.02
CA LEU A 81 0.56 -4.61 -16.14
C LEU A 81 -0.12 -4.15 -14.86
N ALA A 82 0.26 -2.97 -14.36
CA ALA A 82 -0.36 -2.32 -13.22
C ALA A 82 -0.34 -0.80 -13.40
N VAL A 83 -1.48 -0.15 -13.24
CA VAL A 83 -1.66 1.31 -13.41
C VAL A 83 -2.39 1.92 -12.22
N SER A 84 -2.19 3.21 -11.97
CA SER A 84 -2.98 3.97 -11.02
C SER A 84 -4.10 4.70 -11.76
N ALA A 85 -5.34 4.34 -11.50
CA ALA A 85 -6.51 5.02 -12.02
C ALA A 85 -7.02 6.04 -11.01
N THR A 86 -7.52 7.17 -11.49
CA THR A 86 -8.21 8.16 -10.64
C THR A 86 -9.46 7.52 -10.05
N ALA A 87 -9.61 7.66 -8.75
CA ALA A 87 -10.75 7.21 -7.99
C ALA A 87 -11.13 8.29 -6.97
N GLU A 88 -12.24 8.12 -6.28
CA GLU A 88 -12.66 9.06 -5.25
C GLU A 88 -13.08 8.32 -3.99
N THR A 89 -12.72 8.87 -2.85
CA THR A 89 -13.16 8.37 -1.55
C THR A 89 -14.37 9.18 -1.09
N VAL A 90 -15.46 8.50 -0.77
CA VAL A 90 -16.68 9.11 -0.24
C VAL A 90 -16.63 9.10 1.28
N PHE A 91 -16.75 10.28 1.89
CA PHE A 91 -16.79 10.42 3.35
C PHE A 91 -17.92 11.34 3.83
N LEU A 92 -18.30 11.19 5.08
CA LEU A 92 -19.30 12.01 5.75
C LEU A 92 -18.63 12.97 6.74
N SER A 93 -19.23 14.14 6.90
CA SER A 93 -19.09 14.99 8.08
C SER A 93 -20.36 14.88 8.94
N PRO A 94 -20.44 13.93 9.87
CA PRO A 94 -21.64 13.71 10.68
C PRO A 94 -22.07 14.95 11.46
N LYS A 95 -21.10 15.78 11.85
CA LYS A 95 -21.36 17.07 12.52
C LYS A 95 -22.15 18.00 11.60
N GLU A 96 -21.69 18.21 10.36
CA GLU A 96 -22.37 19.09 9.39
C GLU A 96 -23.74 18.55 8.98
N LEU A 97 -23.86 17.23 8.79
CA LEU A 97 -25.13 16.57 8.51
C LEU A 97 -26.15 16.78 9.65
N ALA A 98 -25.70 16.70 10.92
CA ALA A 98 -26.56 16.96 12.07
C ALA A 98 -27.01 18.44 12.12
N GLU A 99 -26.10 19.38 11.88
CA GLU A 99 -26.40 20.81 11.80
C GLU A 99 -27.37 21.15 10.64
N GLU A 100 -27.26 20.44 9.52
CA GLU A 100 -28.16 20.63 8.37
C GLU A 100 -29.57 20.09 8.66
N LEU A 101 -29.70 18.96 9.33
CA LEU A 101 -30.98 18.39 9.72
C LEU A 101 -31.80 19.25 10.69
N GLU A 102 -31.18 20.20 11.40
CA GLU A 102 -31.88 21.18 12.24
C GLU A 102 -32.57 22.29 11.42
N LYS A 103 -32.22 22.43 10.12
CA LYS A 103 -32.77 23.47 9.24
C LYS A 103 -34.13 23.03 8.68
N PRO A 104 -35.15 23.89 8.71
CA PRO A 104 -36.49 23.54 8.24
C PRO A 104 -36.60 23.34 6.72
N GLU A 105 -35.65 23.82 5.94
CA GLU A 105 -35.58 23.69 4.49
C GLU A 105 -34.93 22.37 4.01
N THR A 106 -34.40 21.55 4.90
CA THR A 106 -33.76 20.28 4.56
C THR A 106 -34.74 19.31 3.90
N LYS A 107 -34.37 18.83 2.69
CA LYS A 107 -35.24 17.99 1.85
C LYS A 107 -35.04 16.48 2.08
N TRP A 108 -34.05 16.08 2.87
CA TRP A 108 -33.66 14.70 3.10
C TRP A 108 -33.73 14.32 4.56
N THR A 109 -33.78 13.01 4.85
CA THR A 109 -33.68 12.44 6.19
C THR A 109 -32.46 11.51 6.25
N LYS A 110 -32.01 11.16 7.48
CA LYS A 110 -30.91 10.19 7.65
C LYS A 110 -31.19 8.88 6.92
N GLU A 111 -32.45 8.40 7.00
CA GLU A 111 -32.88 7.16 6.38
C GLU A 111 -32.87 7.25 4.85
N SER A 112 -33.34 8.36 4.27
CA SER A 112 -33.38 8.53 2.82
C SER A 112 -31.97 8.68 2.22
N LEU A 113 -31.11 9.46 2.87
CA LEU A 113 -29.73 9.67 2.43
C LEU A 113 -28.89 8.38 2.58
N SER A 114 -28.99 7.70 3.74
CA SER A 114 -28.29 6.43 3.97
C SER A 114 -28.74 5.33 3.01
N ALA A 115 -30.02 5.27 2.67
CA ALA A 115 -30.54 4.31 1.68
C ALA A 115 -29.99 4.60 0.28
N GLY A 116 -29.99 5.87 -0.16
CA GLY A 116 -29.43 6.27 -1.45
C GLY A 116 -27.93 5.97 -1.55
N LEU A 117 -27.15 6.34 -0.53
CA LEU A 117 -25.71 6.03 -0.49
C LEU A 117 -25.45 4.52 -0.42
N SER A 118 -26.24 3.76 0.35
CA SER A 118 -26.15 2.29 0.43
C SER A 118 -26.32 1.65 -0.95
N GLN A 119 -27.32 2.08 -1.69
CA GLN A 119 -27.60 1.55 -3.04
C GLN A 119 -26.47 1.84 -4.03
N LEU A 120 -25.89 3.04 -3.99
CA LEU A 120 -24.82 3.44 -4.92
C LEU A 120 -23.47 2.85 -4.54
N LEU A 121 -23.16 2.78 -3.23
CA LEU A 121 -21.82 2.42 -2.74
C LEU A 121 -21.69 0.93 -2.38
N GLY A 122 -22.80 0.19 -2.31
CA GLY A 122 -22.78 -1.22 -1.90
C GLY A 122 -22.33 -1.42 -0.44
N VAL A 123 -22.58 -0.42 0.42
CA VAL A 123 -22.34 -0.47 1.87
C VAL A 123 -23.68 -0.64 2.57
N THR A 124 -23.74 -1.36 3.69
CA THR A 124 -25.01 -1.55 4.41
C THR A 124 -25.54 -0.23 4.95
N GLN A 125 -26.86 -0.04 4.87
CA GLN A 125 -27.51 1.19 5.35
C GLN A 125 -27.27 1.41 6.84
N GLU A 126 -27.26 0.33 7.63
CA GLU A 126 -26.99 0.35 9.06
C GLU A 126 -25.61 0.92 9.39
N SER A 127 -24.59 0.54 8.63
CA SER A 127 -23.22 1.07 8.81
C SER A 127 -23.15 2.58 8.55
N ILE A 128 -23.85 3.06 7.51
CA ILE A 128 -23.89 4.49 7.20
C ILE A 128 -24.63 5.27 8.28
N LEU A 129 -25.75 4.73 8.77
CA LEU A 129 -26.49 5.33 9.87
C LEU A 129 -25.66 5.41 11.16
N GLU A 130 -24.92 4.33 11.49
CA GLU A 130 -24.02 4.33 12.65
C GLU A 130 -22.93 5.40 12.53
N GLN A 131 -22.37 5.60 11.34
CA GLN A 131 -21.41 6.66 11.08
C GLN A 131 -22.05 8.05 11.26
N MET A 132 -23.27 8.27 10.78
CA MET A 132 -24.02 9.52 10.94
C MET A 132 -24.36 9.86 12.40
N GLU A 133 -24.42 8.89 13.30
CA GLU A 133 -24.64 9.12 14.73
C GLU A 133 -23.41 9.70 15.45
N ARG A 134 -22.23 9.66 14.85
CA ARG A 134 -20.97 10.17 15.43
C ARG A 134 -20.86 11.69 15.25
N THR A 135 -21.82 12.46 15.72
CA THR A 135 -21.96 13.91 15.48
C THR A 135 -20.77 14.78 15.94
N TYR A 136 -19.82 14.22 16.67
CA TYR A 136 -18.54 14.87 17.01
C TYR A 136 -17.49 14.77 15.90
N SER A 137 -17.66 13.84 14.94
CA SER A 137 -16.73 13.59 13.84
C SER A 137 -17.03 14.50 12.64
N GLN A 138 -15.97 14.91 11.94
CA GLN A 138 -16.05 15.65 10.68
C GLN A 138 -15.55 14.83 9.48
N TYR A 139 -15.08 13.60 9.72
CA TYR A 139 -14.54 12.73 8.68
C TYR A 139 -14.79 11.26 9.01
N GLU A 140 -15.79 10.67 8.38
CA GLU A 140 -16.13 9.25 8.48
C GLU A 140 -16.19 8.67 7.07
N VAL A 141 -15.27 7.77 6.74
CA VAL A 141 -15.17 7.17 5.41
C VAL A 141 -16.30 6.17 5.20
N VAL A 142 -17.14 6.38 4.18
CA VAL A 142 -18.20 5.46 3.78
C VAL A 142 -17.68 4.42 2.80
N LYS A 143 -16.96 4.88 1.76
CA LYS A 143 -16.41 3.99 0.75
C LYS A 143 -15.11 4.57 0.19
N LEU A 144 -14.06 3.77 0.21
CA LEU A 144 -12.78 4.10 -0.42
C LEU A 144 -12.83 3.82 -1.93
N ARG A 145 -12.22 4.68 -2.71
CA ARG A 145 -11.83 4.45 -4.11
C ARG A 145 -12.95 3.97 -5.01
N VAL A 146 -14.05 4.70 -4.99
CA VAL A 146 -15.14 4.51 -5.96
C VAL A 146 -14.69 4.94 -7.35
N ASP A 147 -15.19 4.27 -8.37
CA ASP A 147 -14.96 4.67 -9.75
C ASP A 147 -15.71 5.95 -10.11
N GLU A 148 -15.32 6.58 -11.23
CA GLU A 148 -15.87 7.86 -11.69
C GLU A 148 -17.40 7.81 -11.89
N ASN A 149 -17.95 6.70 -12.40
CA ASN A 149 -19.38 6.58 -12.62
C ASN A 149 -20.14 6.57 -11.30
N THR A 150 -19.66 5.80 -10.31
CA THR A 150 -20.22 5.75 -8.97
C THR A 150 -20.10 7.12 -8.27
N ALA A 151 -18.93 7.78 -8.40
CA ALA A 151 -18.72 9.13 -7.85
C ALA A 151 -19.69 10.15 -8.44
N ASN A 152 -19.90 10.11 -9.76
CA ASN A 152 -20.86 11.00 -10.43
C ASN A 152 -22.31 10.73 -9.98
N ALA A 153 -22.70 9.46 -9.83
CA ALA A 153 -24.03 9.10 -9.31
C ALA A 153 -24.23 9.61 -7.87
N VAL A 154 -23.17 9.54 -7.03
CA VAL A 154 -23.22 10.13 -5.67
C VAL A 154 -23.40 11.66 -5.76
N ARG A 155 -22.63 12.35 -6.63
CA ARG A 155 -22.80 13.81 -6.82
C ARG A 155 -24.22 14.20 -7.28
N GLU A 156 -24.81 13.43 -8.19
CA GLU A 156 -26.20 13.64 -8.61
C GLU A 156 -27.16 13.49 -7.41
N LEU A 157 -27.03 12.41 -6.63
CA LEU A 157 -27.84 12.22 -5.43
C LEU A 157 -27.72 13.39 -4.45
N LEU A 158 -26.50 13.89 -4.22
CA LEU A 158 -26.25 15.02 -3.31
C LEU A 158 -26.84 16.33 -3.85
N ASN A 159 -26.66 16.61 -5.13
CA ASN A 159 -27.17 17.82 -5.78
C ASN A 159 -28.71 17.85 -5.82
N ASP A 160 -29.36 16.72 -6.17
CA ASP A 160 -30.82 16.63 -6.26
C ASP A 160 -31.52 16.85 -4.91
N ASN A 161 -30.86 16.46 -3.83
CA ASN A 161 -31.36 16.60 -2.47
C ASN A 161 -30.76 17.80 -1.72
N GLU A 162 -29.89 18.59 -2.36
CA GLU A 162 -29.18 19.74 -1.76
C GLU A 162 -28.47 19.33 -0.43
N VAL A 163 -27.77 18.18 -0.44
CA VAL A 163 -27.10 17.62 0.73
C VAL A 163 -25.73 18.25 0.90
N HIS A 164 -25.44 18.75 2.09
CA HIS A 164 -24.12 19.18 2.53
C HIS A 164 -23.63 18.26 3.65
N GLY A 165 -22.32 18.07 3.77
CA GLY A 165 -21.73 17.17 4.75
C GLY A 165 -21.46 15.74 4.25
N VAL A 166 -21.64 15.49 2.93
CA VAL A 166 -21.09 14.34 2.22
C VAL A 166 -20.12 14.85 1.16
N TYR A 167 -18.93 14.30 1.16
CA TYR A 167 -17.82 14.79 0.34
C TYR A 167 -17.17 13.67 -0.44
N LEU A 168 -16.58 14.03 -1.59
CA LEU A 168 -15.77 13.17 -2.41
C LEU A 168 -14.36 13.76 -2.47
N GLU A 169 -13.38 12.98 -2.07
CA GLU A 169 -11.96 13.35 -2.09
C GLU A 169 -11.23 12.53 -3.16
N THR A 170 -10.40 13.22 -3.95
CA THR A 170 -9.60 12.55 -4.99
C THR A 170 -8.63 11.55 -4.37
N ASP A 171 -8.67 10.34 -4.88
CA ASP A 171 -7.82 9.21 -4.47
C ASP A 171 -7.30 8.49 -5.72
N ALA A 172 -6.41 7.55 -5.56
CA ALA A 172 -5.87 6.71 -6.62
C ALA A 172 -6.14 5.23 -6.32
N LYS A 173 -6.72 4.52 -7.29
CA LYS A 173 -6.95 3.08 -7.21
C LYS A 173 -5.95 2.35 -8.09
N ARG A 174 -5.23 1.38 -7.51
CA ARG A 174 -4.40 0.47 -8.29
C ARG A 174 -5.28 -0.46 -9.09
N TYR A 175 -4.98 -0.59 -10.36
CA TYR A 175 -5.72 -1.43 -11.30
C TYR A 175 -4.75 -2.30 -12.10
N TYR A 176 -5.15 -3.55 -12.29
CA TYR A 176 -4.38 -4.58 -13.00
C TYR A 176 -5.17 -5.01 -14.24
N PRO A 177 -4.83 -4.44 -15.43
CA PRO A 177 -5.63 -4.62 -16.65
C PRO A 177 -5.81 -6.09 -17.07
N TYR A 178 -4.84 -6.94 -16.75
CA TYR A 178 -4.86 -8.36 -17.11
C TYR A 178 -5.35 -9.28 -15.99
N GLY A 179 -5.89 -8.73 -14.90
CA GLY A 179 -6.47 -9.48 -13.80
C GLY A 179 -5.48 -10.43 -13.13
N SER A 180 -5.50 -11.71 -13.49
CA SER A 180 -4.67 -12.74 -12.86
C SER A 180 -3.29 -12.94 -13.50
N LEU A 181 -3.00 -12.28 -14.63
CA LEU A 181 -1.74 -12.50 -15.36
C LEU A 181 -0.55 -12.06 -14.51
N ALA A 182 0.45 -12.93 -14.36
CA ALA A 182 1.66 -12.72 -13.56
C ALA A 182 1.39 -12.32 -12.10
N ALA A 183 0.24 -12.72 -11.54
CA ALA A 183 -0.22 -12.24 -10.23
C ALA A 183 0.80 -12.40 -9.12
N HIS A 184 1.50 -13.54 -9.04
CA HIS A 184 2.51 -13.79 -8.02
C HIS A 184 3.81 -13.02 -8.23
N VAL A 185 4.06 -12.51 -9.44
CA VAL A 185 5.23 -11.68 -9.76
C VAL A 185 4.93 -10.22 -9.49
N ILE A 186 3.83 -9.70 -10.07
CA ILE A 186 3.42 -8.32 -9.90
C ILE A 186 3.10 -8.03 -8.44
N GLY A 187 2.31 -8.91 -7.80
CA GLY A 187 1.79 -8.68 -6.47
C GLY A 187 0.67 -7.65 -6.46
N PHE A 188 0.32 -7.17 -5.29
CA PHE A 188 -0.78 -6.23 -5.11
C PHE A 188 -0.52 -5.22 -4.01
N VAL A 189 -1.30 -4.14 -4.01
CA VAL A 189 -1.29 -3.11 -2.98
C VAL A 189 -2.45 -3.30 -2.00
N GLY A 190 -2.25 -2.86 -0.77
CA GLY A 190 -3.28 -2.81 0.27
C GLY A 190 -4.28 -1.67 0.09
N THR A 191 -5.18 -1.56 1.06
CA THR A 191 -6.17 -0.48 1.11
C THR A 191 -5.56 0.90 1.35
N ASP A 192 -4.34 0.95 1.84
CA ASP A 192 -3.52 2.16 2.06
C ASP A 192 -2.63 2.51 0.86
N ASN A 193 -2.76 1.77 -0.26
CA ASN A 193 -1.95 1.88 -1.48
C ASN A 193 -0.47 1.49 -1.30
N ASN A 194 -0.11 0.84 -0.19
CA ASN A 194 1.23 0.27 0.02
C ASN A 194 1.33 -1.12 -0.61
N GLY A 195 2.45 -1.43 -1.22
CA GLY A 195 2.72 -2.75 -1.79
C GLY A 195 2.81 -3.82 -0.71
N LEU A 196 2.03 -4.89 -0.85
CA LEU A 196 1.99 -5.99 0.12
C LEU A 196 2.73 -7.23 -0.35
N TYR A 197 2.72 -7.51 -1.64
CA TYR A 197 3.34 -8.69 -2.25
C TYR A 197 4.00 -8.37 -3.57
N GLY A 198 4.88 -9.28 -4.03
CA GLY A 198 5.51 -9.25 -5.35
C GLY A 198 6.37 -8.00 -5.58
N LEU A 199 6.41 -7.54 -6.83
CA LEU A 199 7.15 -6.35 -7.25
C LEU A 199 6.55 -5.07 -6.66
N GLU A 200 5.24 -5.04 -6.43
CA GLU A 200 4.60 -3.92 -5.74
C GLU A 200 5.20 -3.66 -4.35
N ALA A 201 5.51 -4.72 -3.59
CA ALA A 201 6.16 -4.60 -2.28
C ALA A 201 7.68 -4.41 -2.41
N GLN A 202 8.32 -5.08 -3.37
CA GLN A 202 9.78 -5.04 -3.52
C GLN A 202 10.28 -3.67 -3.96
N TYR A 203 9.50 -2.97 -4.80
CA TYR A 203 9.81 -1.65 -5.35
C TYR A 203 8.87 -0.57 -4.79
N GLU A 204 8.50 -0.71 -3.50
CA GLU A 204 7.58 0.24 -2.84
C GLU A 204 8.13 1.66 -2.86
N GLU A 205 9.42 1.84 -2.55
CA GLU A 205 10.06 3.15 -2.46
C GLU A 205 10.07 3.89 -3.81
N GLU A 206 10.27 3.15 -4.90
CA GLU A 206 10.28 3.70 -6.25
C GLU A 206 8.87 3.95 -6.78
N LEU A 207 7.96 3.00 -6.53
CA LEU A 207 6.60 3.05 -7.08
C LEU A 207 5.68 4.04 -6.36
N GLN A 208 5.79 4.21 -5.04
CA GLN A 208 4.81 4.94 -4.23
C GLN A 208 4.73 6.43 -4.57
N GLY A 209 5.86 7.06 -4.92
CA GLY A 209 5.96 8.50 -5.09
C GLY A 209 5.90 9.27 -3.77
N GLN A 210 5.85 10.58 -3.87
CA GLN A 210 5.81 11.49 -2.72
C GLN A 210 4.56 12.36 -2.78
N THR A 211 3.72 12.27 -1.76
CA THR A 211 2.52 13.09 -1.65
C THR A 211 2.88 14.56 -1.46
N GLY A 212 2.15 15.44 -2.13
CA GLY A 212 2.23 16.88 -1.95
C GLY A 212 1.30 17.36 -0.83
N LEU A 213 1.46 18.62 -0.45
CA LEU A 213 0.63 19.27 0.54
C LEU A 213 0.30 20.69 0.08
N VAL A 214 -0.98 21.03 0.07
CA VAL A 214 -1.44 22.41 -0.10
C VAL A 214 -1.90 22.92 1.25
N VAL A 215 -1.19 23.90 1.78
CA VAL A 215 -1.55 24.59 3.03
C VAL A 215 -2.21 25.91 2.65
N SER A 216 -3.51 26.03 2.84
CA SER A 216 -4.28 27.24 2.55
C SER A 216 -4.89 27.84 3.82
N ALA A 217 -4.96 29.18 3.89
CA ALA A 217 -5.68 29.85 4.95
C ALA A 217 -7.19 29.66 4.81
N LYS A 218 -7.91 29.45 5.91
CA LYS A 218 -9.36 29.31 5.99
C LYS A 218 -9.99 30.36 6.90
N ASP A 219 -11.23 30.73 6.62
CA ASP A 219 -12.07 31.52 7.51
C ASP A 219 -12.62 30.70 8.70
N ASN A 220 -13.32 31.34 9.61
CA ASN A 220 -13.98 30.66 10.73
C ASN A 220 -15.09 29.69 10.30
N GLY A 221 -15.54 29.75 9.06
CA GLY A 221 -16.52 28.84 8.44
C GLY A 221 -15.86 27.65 7.72
N GLY A 222 -14.52 27.60 7.66
CA GLY A 222 -13.79 26.54 6.97
C GLY A 222 -13.57 26.76 5.48
N ASN A 223 -14.00 27.92 4.91
CA ASN A 223 -13.81 28.22 3.51
C ASN A 223 -12.39 28.76 3.26
N ALA A 224 -11.78 28.38 2.13
CA ALA A 224 -10.48 28.89 1.75
C ALA A 224 -10.52 30.40 1.51
N LEU A 225 -9.59 31.13 2.12
CA LEU A 225 -9.44 32.56 1.90
C LEU A 225 -8.61 32.80 0.63
N PRO A 226 -9.20 33.40 -0.40
CA PRO A 226 -8.60 33.44 -1.74
C PRO A 226 -7.49 34.47 -1.85
N TYR A 227 -6.59 34.69 -1.01
CA TYR A 227 -5.44 35.63 -1.23
C TYR A 227 -4.44 35.73 -0.07
N GLU A 228 -4.56 35.00 1.07
CA GLU A 228 -3.71 35.35 2.19
C GLU A 228 -2.51 34.43 2.47
N TYR A 229 -2.56 33.15 2.21
CA TYR A 229 -1.39 32.28 2.40
C TYR A 229 -1.68 30.91 1.76
N GLU A 230 -1.01 30.63 0.67
CA GLU A 230 -1.02 29.31 0.07
C GLU A 230 0.41 28.82 -0.09
N GLN A 231 0.75 27.74 0.60
CA GLN A 231 2.03 27.09 0.48
C GLN A 231 1.83 25.74 -0.22
N TYR A 232 2.38 25.62 -1.40
CA TYR A 232 2.28 24.43 -2.23
C TYR A 232 3.55 23.61 -2.14
N TYR A 233 3.44 22.40 -1.64
CA TYR A 233 4.47 21.36 -1.74
C TYR A 233 4.07 20.42 -2.87
N ALA A 234 4.87 20.39 -3.93
CA ALA A 234 4.56 19.59 -5.10
C ALA A 234 4.54 18.09 -4.76
N SER A 235 3.54 17.38 -5.28
CA SER A 235 3.58 15.91 -5.30
C SER A 235 4.52 15.43 -6.40
N HIS A 236 5.21 14.34 -6.16
CA HIS A 236 6.01 13.64 -7.16
C HIS A 236 5.44 12.24 -7.34
N ASN A 237 5.00 11.93 -8.55
CA ASN A 237 4.54 10.58 -8.87
C ASN A 237 5.67 9.58 -8.70
N GLY A 238 5.32 8.32 -8.43
CA GLY A 238 6.27 7.23 -8.37
C GLY A 238 6.92 6.96 -9.74
N ASP A 239 8.08 6.33 -9.70
CA ASP A 239 8.80 5.93 -10.89
C ASP A 239 8.15 4.69 -11.53
N ASP A 240 8.21 4.60 -12.85
CA ASP A 240 7.69 3.47 -13.60
C ASP A 240 8.70 2.31 -13.62
N LEU A 241 8.20 1.08 -13.57
CA LEU A 241 9.01 -0.13 -13.74
C LEU A 241 8.79 -0.75 -15.11
N VAL A 242 9.87 -1.05 -15.83
CA VAL A 242 9.84 -1.83 -17.07
C VAL A 242 10.47 -3.20 -16.79
N LEU A 243 9.63 -4.24 -16.89
CA LEU A 243 10.05 -5.61 -16.60
C LEU A 243 10.65 -6.30 -17.82
N THR A 244 11.35 -7.40 -17.58
CA THR A 244 11.77 -8.34 -18.65
C THR A 244 10.64 -9.28 -19.07
N LEU A 245 9.55 -9.34 -18.30
CA LEU A 245 8.37 -10.16 -18.64
C LEU A 245 7.82 -9.77 -20.01
N ASP A 246 7.38 -10.79 -20.73
CA ASP A 246 6.66 -10.66 -22.00
C ASP A 246 5.25 -11.18 -21.81
N THR A 247 4.26 -10.32 -21.96
CA THR A 247 2.84 -10.65 -21.74
C THR A 247 2.37 -11.86 -22.54
N ASN A 248 2.86 -12.03 -23.78
CA ASN A 248 2.48 -13.17 -24.60
C ASN A 248 3.13 -14.47 -24.09
N VAL A 249 4.42 -14.43 -23.74
CA VAL A 249 5.12 -15.58 -23.14
C VAL A 249 4.46 -15.98 -21.83
N GLN A 250 4.17 -14.99 -20.97
CA GLN A 250 3.49 -15.21 -19.70
C GLN A 250 2.12 -15.86 -19.88
N TYR A 251 1.31 -15.34 -20.81
CA TYR A 251 -0.03 -15.89 -21.08
C TYR A 251 0.02 -17.37 -21.48
N TYR A 252 0.90 -17.73 -22.45
CA TYR A 252 1.01 -19.12 -22.88
C TYR A 252 1.61 -20.00 -21.78
N LEU A 253 2.56 -19.50 -21.02
CA LEU A 253 3.12 -20.22 -19.89
C LEU A 253 2.05 -20.55 -18.86
N GLU A 254 1.24 -19.57 -18.44
CA GLU A 254 0.13 -19.78 -17.50
C GLU A 254 -0.89 -20.79 -18.04
N LYS A 255 -1.28 -20.62 -19.29
CA LYS A 255 -2.23 -21.51 -19.95
C LYS A 255 -1.77 -22.97 -19.89
N TYR A 256 -0.54 -23.25 -20.33
CA TYR A 256 -0.05 -24.61 -20.41
C TYR A 256 0.32 -25.21 -19.06
N VAL A 257 0.85 -24.40 -18.12
CA VAL A 257 1.09 -24.89 -16.75
C VAL A 257 -0.23 -25.23 -16.06
N LYS A 258 -1.28 -24.43 -16.27
CA LYS A 258 -2.63 -24.74 -15.77
C LYS A 258 -3.16 -26.05 -16.40
N GLU A 259 -3.14 -26.19 -17.73
CA GLU A 259 -3.61 -27.38 -18.43
C GLU A 259 -2.89 -28.64 -17.95
N MET A 260 -1.57 -28.56 -17.77
CA MET A 260 -0.78 -29.70 -17.27
C MET A 260 -1.09 -30.00 -15.79
N ALA A 261 -1.21 -28.99 -14.96
CA ALA A 261 -1.54 -29.18 -13.54
C ALA A 261 -2.92 -29.83 -13.35
N ASP A 262 -3.89 -29.43 -14.17
CA ASP A 262 -5.23 -29.97 -14.13
C ASP A 262 -5.25 -31.41 -14.72
N GLN A 263 -4.56 -31.66 -15.83
CA GLN A 263 -4.49 -32.98 -16.48
C GLN A 263 -3.84 -34.05 -15.58
N PHE A 264 -2.81 -33.66 -14.82
CA PHE A 264 -2.08 -34.59 -13.94
C PHE A 264 -2.50 -34.48 -12.47
N GLU A 265 -3.59 -33.75 -12.20
CA GLU A 265 -4.16 -33.58 -10.85
C GLU A 265 -3.10 -33.12 -9.82
N ALA A 266 -2.26 -32.17 -10.20
CA ALA A 266 -1.16 -31.70 -9.37
C ALA A 266 -1.67 -31.07 -8.06
N ALA A 267 -1.72 -31.88 -6.99
CA ALA A 267 -2.34 -31.51 -5.71
C ALA A 267 -1.73 -30.25 -5.07
N ASN A 268 -0.43 -30.04 -5.27
CA ASN A 268 0.31 -28.89 -4.70
C ASN A 268 0.45 -27.72 -5.70
N GLY A 269 -0.20 -27.82 -6.89
CA GLY A 269 -0.06 -26.86 -7.96
C GLY A 269 1.19 -27.11 -8.82
N ALA A 270 1.55 -26.12 -9.61
CA ALA A 270 2.68 -26.19 -10.52
C ALA A 270 3.34 -24.83 -10.68
N THR A 271 4.61 -24.82 -11.10
CA THR A 271 5.37 -23.61 -11.42
C THR A 271 6.03 -23.74 -12.78
N GLY A 272 6.28 -22.62 -13.42
CA GLY A 272 7.04 -22.56 -14.66
C GLY A 272 7.80 -21.24 -14.77
N ILE A 273 9.01 -21.28 -15.31
CA ILE A 273 9.85 -20.11 -15.56
C ILE A 273 10.38 -20.21 -17.01
N VAL A 274 10.26 -19.13 -17.75
CA VAL A 274 10.88 -18.95 -19.05
C VAL A 274 11.92 -17.85 -18.95
N MET A 275 13.17 -18.15 -19.26
CA MET A 275 14.30 -17.25 -19.17
C MET A 275 15.03 -17.14 -20.50
N ASP A 276 15.42 -15.93 -20.88
CA ASP A 276 16.33 -15.70 -21.98
C ASP A 276 17.76 -16.08 -21.55
N VAL A 277 18.28 -17.12 -22.13
CA VAL A 277 19.61 -17.69 -21.77
C VAL A 277 20.79 -16.76 -22.09
N LYS A 278 20.59 -15.72 -22.92
CA LYS A 278 21.65 -14.76 -23.28
C LYS A 278 21.75 -13.60 -22.28
N THR A 279 20.62 -13.19 -21.73
CA THR A 279 20.53 -11.99 -20.88
C THR A 279 20.26 -12.33 -19.43
N GLY A 280 19.76 -13.54 -19.15
CA GLY A 280 19.24 -13.91 -17.83
C GLY A 280 17.86 -13.30 -17.51
N GLY A 281 17.28 -12.56 -18.46
CA GLY A 281 15.96 -11.92 -18.26
C GLY A 281 14.86 -12.95 -18.18
N VAL A 282 14.03 -12.87 -17.14
CA VAL A 282 12.83 -13.72 -16.97
C VAL A 282 11.73 -13.18 -17.88
N LEU A 283 11.33 -13.96 -18.89
CA LEU A 283 10.30 -13.63 -19.85
C LEU A 283 8.90 -14.02 -19.35
N GLY A 284 8.83 -15.00 -18.46
CA GLY A 284 7.59 -15.46 -17.84
C GLY A 284 7.87 -16.25 -16.58
N MET A 285 7.02 -16.08 -15.57
CA MET A 285 7.07 -16.84 -14.32
C MET A 285 5.64 -17.06 -13.82
N VAL A 286 5.27 -18.32 -13.60
CA VAL A 286 3.96 -18.70 -13.11
C VAL A 286 4.03 -19.53 -11.85
N SER A 287 3.11 -19.27 -10.95
CA SER A 287 2.76 -20.13 -9.82
C SER A 287 1.26 -20.45 -9.94
N TYR A 288 0.91 -21.72 -10.03
CA TYR A 288 -0.48 -22.17 -10.17
C TYR A 288 -0.91 -22.94 -8.91
N PRO A 289 -2.15 -22.74 -8.43
CA PRO A 289 -3.20 -21.84 -8.93
C PRO A 289 -2.85 -20.35 -8.74
N ASN A 290 -3.32 -19.51 -9.67
CA ASN A 290 -3.20 -18.06 -9.59
C ASN A 290 -4.50 -17.41 -9.05
N TYR A 291 -4.53 -16.08 -8.93
CA TYR A 291 -5.64 -15.30 -8.40
C TYR A 291 -5.77 -13.96 -9.12
N ASP A 292 -6.94 -13.32 -9.01
CA ASP A 292 -7.18 -11.99 -9.58
C ASP A 292 -6.59 -10.91 -8.66
N LEU A 293 -5.68 -10.10 -9.21
CA LEU A 293 -5.03 -8.99 -8.49
C LEU A 293 -6.01 -7.88 -8.09
N ASN A 294 -7.06 -7.66 -8.90
CA ASN A 294 -8.10 -6.68 -8.59
C ASN A 294 -9.02 -7.14 -7.45
N ASN A 295 -9.03 -8.45 -7.14
CA ASN A 295 -9.81 -9.06 -6.07
C ASN A 295 -8.99 -10.04 -5.24
N TYR A 296 -7.77 -9.64 -4.87
CA TYR A 296 -6.78 -10.49 -4.20
C TYR A 296 -7.26 -11.08 -2.87
N SER A 297 -8.20 -10.44 -2.19
CA SER A 297 -8.74 -10.91 -0.91
C SER A 297 -9.69 -12.11 -1.04
N GLU A 298 -10.23 -12.35 -2.24
CA GLU A 298 -11.05 -13.52 -2.50
C GLU A 298 -10.17 -14.74 -2.80
N VAL A 299 -10.44 -15.85 -2.11
CA VAL A 299 -9.78 -17.12 -2.43
C VAL A 299 -10.43 -17.68 -3.67
N SER A 300 -9.67 -17.84 -4.76
CA SER A 300 -10.18 -18.27 -6.07
C SER A 300 -10.13 -19.80 -6.27
N ASP A 301 -9.13 -20.47 -5.70
CA ASP A 301 -8.94 -21.93 -5.86
C ASP A 301 -10.02 -22.73 -5.12
N ALA A 302 -10.66 -23.66 -5.81
CA ALA A 302 -11.76 -24.45 -5.26
C ALA A 302 -11.34 -25.34 -4.07
N ARG A 303 -10.10 -25.83 -4.05
CA ARG A 303 -9.58 -26.66 -2.93
C ARG A 303 -9.35 -25.81 -1.68
N LEU A 304 -8.83 -24.59 -1.86
CA LEU A 304 -8.64 -23.67 -0.76
C LEU A 304 -10.00 -23.18 -0.21
N LYS A 305 -10.99 -22.96 -1.10
CA LYS A 305 -12.38 -22.66 -0.68
C LYS A 305 -12.99 -23.79 0.13
N ALA A 306 -12.89 -25.03 -0.34
CA ALA A 306 -13.41 -26.19 0.36
C ALA A 306 -12.83 -26.33 1.77
N ALA A 307 -11.53 -26.08 1.97
CA ALA A 307 -10.90 -26.12 3.28
C ALA A 307 -11.40 -25.02 4.24
N ILE A 308 -11.87 -23.88 3.71
CA ILE A 308 -12.53 -22.84 4.50
C ILE A 308 -13.96 -23.29 4.87
N GLU A 309 -14.70 -23.84 3.90
CA GLU A 309 -16.08 -24.26 4.07
C GLU A 309 -16.23 -25.41 5.06
N ASP A 310 -15.32 -26.37 5.05
CA ASP A 310 -15.31 -27.51 5.98
C ASP A 310 -14.68 -27.16 7.36
N GLY A 311 -14.15 -25.96 7.53
CA GLY A 311 -13.58 -25.47 8.77
C GLY A 311 -12.19 -26.04 9.10
N SER A 312 -11.52 -26.73 8.15
CA SER A 312 -10.19 -27.29 8.35
C SER A 312 -9.07 -26.23 8.27
N ALA A 313 -9.37 -25.06 7.69
CA ALA A 313 -8.44 -23.93 7.60
C ALA A 313 -9.13 -22.56 7.72
N SER A 314 -8.41 -21.55 8.20
CA SER A 314 -8.93 -20.19 8.24
C SER A 314 -8.84 -19.51 6.87
N LEU A 315 -9.68 -18.49 6.64
CA LEU A 315 -9.61 -17.66 5.44
C LEU A 315 -8.21 -17.03 5.29
N ALA A 316 -7.65 -16.50 6.37
CA ALA A 316 -6.34 -15.86 6.35
C ALA A 316 -5.22 -16.83 5.94
N ASP A 317 -5.22 -18.07 6.45
CA ASP A 317 -4.24 -19.08 6.06
C ASP A 317 -4.35 -19.43 4.58
N GLN A 318 -5.58 -19.53 4.04
CA GLN A 318 -5.77 -19.85 2.63
C GLN A 318 -5.39 -18.67 1.71
N GLN A 319 -5.63 -17.44 2.12
CA GLN A 319 -5.14 -16.25 1.43
C GLN A 319 -3.61 -16.23 1.37
N LEU A 320 -2.91 -16.45 2.48
CA LEU A 320 -1.45 -16.53 2.52
C LEU A 320 -0.90 -17.64 1.60
N ARG A 321 -1.58 -18.79 1.55
CA ARG A 321 -1.21 -19.88 0.63
C ARG A 321 -1.44 -19.49 -0.84
N GLN A 322 -2.54 -18.78 -1.15
CA GLN A 322 -2.85 -18.29 -2.48
C GLN A 322 -1.82 -17.27 -2.98
N TRP A 323 -1.39 -16.34 -2.13
CA TRP A 323 -0.45 -15.26 -2.50
C TRP A 323 1.00 -15.73 -2.60
N ARG A 324 1.31 -16.93 -2.08
CA ARG A 324 2.67 -17.46 -2.06
C ARG A 324 3.17 -17.77 -3.48
N ASN A 325 4.26 -17.12 -3.89
CA ASN A 325 4.94 -17.48 -5.14
C ASN A 325 5.76 -18.75 -4.94
N LYS A 326 5.23 -19.87 -5.40
CA LYS A 326 5.87 -21.19 -5.27
C LYS A 326 7.21 -21.27 -6.00
N ALA A 327 7.35 -20.57 -7.14
CA ALA A 327 8.58 -20.56 -7.92
C ALA A 327 9.77 -19.96 -7.16
N LEU A 328 9.51 -19.06 -6.19
CA LEU A 328 10.53 -18.38 -5.37
C LEU A 328 10.64 -18.94 -3.94
N ASN A 329 9.52 -19.43 -3.40
CA ASN A 329 9.45 -19.72 -1.96
C ASN A 329 9.38 -21.22 -1.62
N ASP A 330 9.14 -22.08 -2.62
CA ASP A 330 9.04 -23.52 -2.39
C ASP A 330 10.31 -24.22 -2.82
N THR A 331 10.72 -25.22 -2.05
CA THR A 331 11.82 -26.10 -2.38
C THR A 331 11.29 -27.40 -2.98
N TYR A 332 12.06 -28.00 -3.86
CA TYR A 332 11.73 -29.29 -4.47
C TYR A 332 12.99 -30.11 -4.71
N GLU A 333 12.80 -31.42 -4.85
CA GLU A 333 13.88 -32.33 -5.23
C GLU A 333 14.09 -32.29 -6.74
N PRO A 334 15.21 -31.71 -7.24
CA PRO A 334 15.39 -31.46 -8.69
C PRO A 334 15.60 -32.74 -9.49
N GLY A 335 15.94 -33.84 -8.84
CA GLY A 335 16.18 -35.12 -9.52
C GLY A 335 17.30 -35.03 -10.54
N SER A 336 17.09 -35.67 -11.71
CA SER A 336 18.10 -35.76 -12.77
C SER A 336 18.42 -34.44 -13.46
N THR A 337 17.62 -33.40 -13.30
CA THR A 337 17.99 -32.06 -13.82
C THR A 337 19.21 -31.47 -13.13
N PHE A 338 19.45 -31.84 -11.87
CA PHE A 338 20.63 -31.45 -11.12
C PHE A 338 21.95 -32.00 -11.71
N LYS A 339 21.87 -33.08 -12.49
CA LYS A 339 23.04 -33.70 -13.14
C LYS A 339 23.74 -32.73 -14.13
N ILE A 340 23.01 -31.74 -14.69
CA ILE A 340 23.60 -30.72 -15.55
C ILE A 340 24.67 -29.94 -14.79
N LEU A 341 24.37 -29.54 -13.54
CA LEU A 341 25.35 -28.85 -12.69
C LEU A 341 26.55 -29.75 -12.39
N THR A 342 26.30 -31.00 -11.97
CA THR A 342 27.35 -31.99 -11.70
C THR A 342 28.26 -32.21 -12.90
N LEU A 343 27.70 -32.33 -14.12
CA LEU A 343 28.45 -32.51 -15.35
C LEU A 343 29.30 -31.28 -15.69
N SER A 344 28.69 -30.08 -15.59
CA SER A 344 29.39 -28.83 -15.87
C SER A 344 30.59 -28.63 -14.97
N ALA A 345 30.43 -28.85 -13.66
CA ALA A 345 31.50 -28.80 -12.70
C ALA A 345 32.60 -29.83 -12.99
N ALA A 346 32.22 -31.06 -13.29
CA ALA A 346 33.19 -32.15 -13.55
C ALA A 346 34.00 -31.91 -14.83
N LEU A 347 33.39 -31.29 -15.85
CA LEU A 347 34.07 -30.90 -17.09
C LEU A 347 35.02 -29.72 -16.87
N GLU A 348 34.58 -28.69 -16.16
CA GLU A 348 35.34 -27.48 -15.86
C GLU A 348 36.61 -27.81 -15.04
N GLU A 349 36.47 -28.63 -14.01
CA GLU A 349 37.58 -29.09 -13.19
C GLU A 349 38.43 -30.20 -13.82
N GLY A 350 38.10 -30.63 -15.02
CA GLY A 350 38.87 -31.66 -15.76
C GLY A 350 38.80 -33.07 -15.09
N VAL A 351 37.79 -33.31 -14.22
CA VAL A 351 37.56 -34.62 -13.61
C VAL A 351 37.11 -35.62 -14.66
N VAL A 352 36.37 -35.13 -15.67
CA VAL A 352 35.97 -35.92 -16.83
C VAL A 352 36.17 -35.07 -18.12
N ASP A 353 36.28 -35.77 -19.23
CA ASP A 353 36.32 -35.16 -20.57
C ASP A 353 35.47 -35.96 -21.56
N MET A 354 35.44 -35.53 -22.83
CA MET A 354 34.64 -36.19 -23.86
C MET A 354 35.12 -37.65 -24.20
N SER A 355 36.32 -38.01 -23.75
CA SER A 355 36.86 -39.38 -23.92
C SER A 355 36.58 -40.28 -22.72
N SER A 356 36.08 -39.70 -21.63
CA SER A 356 35.77 -40.45 -20.39
C SER A 356 34.70 -41.52 -20.63
N THR A 357 34.90 -42.68 -20.01
CA THR A 357 33.99 -43.81 -20.11
C THR A 357 33.57 -44.30 -18.69
N PHE A 358 32.41 -44.89 -18.59
CA PHE A 358 31.78 -45.39 -17.40
C PHE A 358 31.26 -46.79 -17.56
N GLU A 359 31.31 -47.59 -16.48
CA GLU A 359 30.66 -48.89 -16.41
C GLU A 359 29.41 -48.81 -15.53
N CYS A 360 28.27 -49.30 -16.01
CA CYS A 360 27.03 -49.30 -15.24
C CYS A 360 26.45 -50.70 -15.18
N SER A 361 26.50 -51.34 -14.03
CA SER A 361 25.91 -52.65 -13.73
C SER A 361 24.49 -52.57 -13.16
N GLY A 362 23.82 -51.41 -13.25
CA GLY A 362 22.48 -51.17 -12.72
C GLY A 362 22.38 -50.57 -11.34
N SER A 363 23.52 -50.52 -10.60
CA SER A 363 23.58 -49.83 -9.31
C SER A 363 25.04 -49.49 -8.95
N ILE A 364 25.19 -48.65 -7.94
CA ILE A 364 26.48 -48.29 -7.32
C ILE A 364 26.29 -48.21 -5.80
N THR A 365 27.29 -48.70 -5.04
CA THR A 365 27.26 -48.60 -3.58
C THR A 365 28.22 -47.52 -3.12
N VAL A 366 27.69 -46.49 -2.42
CA VAL A 366 28.46 -45.40 -1.88
C VAL A 366 28.18 -45.28 -0.38
N MET A 367 29.23 -45.28 0.44
CA MET A 367 29.15 -45.17 1.90
C MET A 367 28.18 -46.19 2.54
N GLY A 368 28.12 -47.42 1.95
CA GLY A 368 27.24 -48.48 2.46
C GLY A 368 25.78 -48.41 1.98
N GLN A 369 25.41 -47.40 1.18
CA GLN A 369 24.09 -47.28 0.56
C GLN A 369 24.15 -47.66 -0.92
N THR A 370 23.26 -48.54 -1.34
CA THR A 370 23.14 -48.90 -2.75
C THR A 370 22.12 -48.01 -3.47
N ILE A 371 22.60 -47.29 -4.51
CA ILE A 371 21.81 -46.43 -5.34
C ILE A 371 21.61 -47.09 -6.71
N HIS A 372 20.36 -47.29 -7.08
CA HIS A 372 20.02 -47.92 -8.34
C HIS A 372 19.99 -46.96 -9.51
N CYS A 373 20.39 -47.44 -10.67
CA CYS A 373 20.15 -46.75 -11.93
C CYS A 373 18.70 -46.87 -12.38
N SER A 374 18.22 -46.02 -13.28
CA SER A 374 16.91 -46.16 -13.93
C SER A 374 16.81 -47.48 -14.70
N ASN A 375 17.90 -47.91 -15.35
CA ASN A 375 18.03 -49.23 -15.88
C ASN A 375 18.72 -50.16 -14.85
N THR A 376 17.93 -50.95 -14.15
CA THR A 376 18.43 -51.86 -13.11
C THR A 376 19.25 -53.02 -13.66
N SER A 377 19.15 -53.32 -14.94
CA SER A 377 19.98 -54.31 -15.65
C SER A 377 21.37 -53.74 -16.03
N GLY A 378 21.55 -52.43 -15.85
CA GLY A 378 22.77 -51.72 -16.23
C GLY A 378 22.76 -51.24 -17.70
N HIS A 379 23.57 -50.21 -17.95
CA HIS A 379 23.80 -49.72 -19.32
C HIS A 379 25.08 -50.27 -19.94
N GLY A 380 25.88 -51.08 -19.14
CA GLY A 380 27.18 -51.58 -19.54
C GLY A 380 28.20 -50.44 -19.71
N HIS A 381 29.12 -50.66 -20.62
CA HIS A 381 30.17 -49.69 -20.96
C HIS A 381 29.59 -48.55 -21.82
N GLN A 382 29.81 -47.33 -21.39
CA GLN A 382 29.26 -46.15 -22.06
C GLN A 382 30.23 -44.94 -21.98
N THR A 383 30.23 -44.13 -23.02
CA THR A 383 30.92 -42.85 -23.04
C THR A 383 30.22 -41.80 -22.15
N LEU A 384 30.86 -40.70 -21.84
CA LEU A 384 30.25 -39.57 -21.11
C LEU A 384 28.97 -39.08 -21.80
N LYS A 385 28.96 -39.00 -23.14
CA LYS A 385 27.79 -38.61 -23.94
C LYS A 385 26.64 -39.56 -23.76
N GLU A 386 26.91 -40.88 -23.85
CA GLU A 386 25.90 -41.92 -23.65
C GLU A 386 25.39 -41.94 -22.20
N ALA A 387 26.28 -41.82 -21.20
CA ALA A 387 25.94 -41.75 -19.80
C ALA A 387 25.02 -40.55 -19.50
N THR A 388 25.27 -39.42 -20.15
CA THR A 388 24.42 -38.21 -20.05
C THR A 388 23.05 -38.45 -20.71
N GLY A 389 23.01 -38.99 -21.94
CA GLY A 389 21.76 -39.31 -22.62
C GLY A 389 20.90 -40.34 -21.89
N ASN A 390 21.55 -41.32 -21.26
CA ASN A 390 20.89 -42.36 -20.45
C ASN A 390 20.54 -41.88 -19.01
N SER A 391 20.94 -40.69 -18.64
CA SER A 391 20.81 -40.17 -17.25
C SER A 391 21.32 -41.18 -16.22
N CYS A 392 22.49 -41.77 -16.45
CA CYS A 392 23.03 -42.89 -15.69
C CYS A 392 23.45 -42.49 -14.29
N ASN A 393 22.76 -42.96 -13.23
CA ASN A 393 23.08 -42.59 -11.84
C ASN A 393 24.52 -42.98 -11.44
N PRO A 394 25.02 -44.21 -11.69
CA PRO A 394 26.40 -44.55 -11.36
C PRO A 394 27.45 -43.65 -11.99
N ALA A 395 27.26 -43.26 -13.27
CA ALA A 395 28.21 -42.36 -13.94
C ALA A 395 28.27 -40.98 -13.27
N PHE A 396 27.10 -40.37 -13.00
CA PHE A 396 27.04 -39.06 -12.37
C PHE A 396 27.49 -39.06 -10.91
N ILE A 397 27.26 -40.16 -10.18
CA ILE A 397 27.82 -40.35 -8.83
C ILE A 397 29.33 -40.35 -8.88
N ASN A 398 29.94 -41.06 -9.84
CA ASN A 398 31.39 -41.06 -10.05
C ASN A 398 31.94 -39.67 -10.39
N CYS A 399 31.23 -38.89 -11.23
CA CYS A 399 31.58 -37.49 -11.48
C CYS A 399 31.59 -36.65 -10.19
N GLY A 400 30.54 -36.75 -9.37
CA GLY A 400 30.45 -36.02 -8.11
C GLY A 400 31.50 -36.44 -7.08
N LEU A 401 31.77 -37.74 -6.98
CA LEU A 401 32.84 -38.24 -6.10
C LEU A 401 34.23 -37.79 -6.58
N GLY A 402 34.45 -37.73 -7.88
CA GLY A 402 35.68 -37.23 -8.49
C GLY A 402 35.95 -35.74 -8.22
N LEU A 403 34.90 -34.92 -8.17
CA LEU A 403 34.97 -33.49 -7.79
C LEU A 403 35.40 -33.31 -6.31
N GLY A 404 34.96 -34.23 -5.44
CA GLY A 404 35.10 -34.07 -4.02
C GLY A 404 34.12 -33.07 -3.42
N THR A 405 33.98 -33.12 -2.10
CA THR A 405 32.93 -32.37 -1.37
C THR A 405 33.09 -30.85 -1.48
N ASP A 406 34.33 -30.37 -1.28
CA ASP A 406 34.57 -28.91 -1.19
C ASP A 406 34.36 -28.24 -2.56
N THR A 407 34.96 -28.79 -3.60
CA THR A 407 34.79 -28.28 -4.97
C THR A 407 33.34 -28.34 -5.43
N PHE A 408 32.65 -29.48 -5.19
CA PHE A 408 31.26 -29.59 -5.55
C PHE A 408 30.36 -28.60 -4.84
N TYR A 409 30.65 -28.30 -3.56
CA TYR A 409 29.93 -27.30 -2.78
C TYR A 409 30.13 -25.87 -3.32
N GLU A 410 31.33 -25.55 -3.81
CA GLU A 410 31.59 -24.23 -4.44
C GLU A 410 30.74 -24.01 -5.69
N TYR A 411 30.54 -25.05 -6.52
CA TYR A 411 29.65 -24.95 -7.71
C TYR A 411 28.16 -24.90 -7.38
N MET A 412 27.76 -25.22 -6.15
CA MET A 412 26.36 -25.12 -5.70
C MET A 412 26.00 -23.73 -5.14
N ARG A 413 26.98 -22.87 -4.95
CA ARG A 413 26.83 -21.49 -4.46
C ARG A 413 26.65 -20.52 -5.60
#